data_61200bea7718fc79b359a4f38a6d558f
#
_entry.id   61200bea7718fc79b359a4f38a6d558f
#
_cell.length_a   1.000
_cell.length_b   1.000
_cell.length_c   1.000
_cell.angle_alpha   90.00
_cell.angle_beta   90.00
_cell.angle_gamma   90.00
#
_symmetry.space_group_name_H-M   'P 1'
#
loop_
_entity.id
_entity.type
_entity.pdbx_description
1 polymer ?
#
loop_
_entity_poly.entity_id
_entity_poly.type
_entity_poly.pdbx_seq_one_letter_code
_entity_poly.pdbx_strand_id
1 'polypeptide(L)'
;SDSDDCLRNRCPQYNNCFYFDSRRQADKADIIIVNHALLLADAASMGMILPSYDLLIVDEAHHLPDVATNAFSLSLSNRGLRALCTKAIKKVSAPAGIIHEIESQGFAFFQHLNQSSTYARTRVRKPIEEAAELADTLHLLKRWLEEQTFENYLDVDQAREKAKLKAKSIVSTLNAYLTLLDYLANPDPNWVIWIERSDLSGSRIAVVAAPLDPSTYLRNQLLEKDGLTSSVWMSATLATVGEDPFDYFKRTIGLDKVIQSQVPSPFDYAHQACIYLPQRMPEPNQKEFLPRAADEIERILEVSEGRAFVLFTSRASMNAVFDMIGQNLAYPCMKQGDMPRLKLIEWFRATDSAVLFGTSSFWEGVSIDGDRLSCVIIDRIPFQVPDDPVYEARCDALKEDSDGRSWFKDLALPHATMRLKQGVGRLIRTSTDTGMVAILDPRMTSKAYGRAILECLPPMRIVRHLDEISLPAKSKLSMR
;
A
#
# COMPACT_ATOMS: atom_id res chain seq x y z
N SER A 1 23.13 2.83 -16.80
CA SER A 1 23.70 4.06 -16.23
C SER A 1 22.95 4.39 -14.96
N ASP A 2 23.67 4.66 -13.91
CA ASP A 2 23.16 5.08 -12.63
C ASP A 2 22.50 6.48 -12.81
N SER A 3 21.37 6.75 -12.17
CA SER A 3 20.69 8.06 -12.24
C SER A 3 21.62 9.21 -11.86
N ASP A 4 22.58 8.93 -10.98
CA ASP A 4 23.58 9.89 -10.48
C ASP A 4 24.69 10.21 -11.48
N ASP A 5 24.90 9.38 -12.50
CA ASP A 5 25.89 9.63 -13.56
C ASP A 5 25.27 10.37 -14.76
N CYS A 6 24.01 10.77 -14.67
CA CYS A 6 23.30 11.45 -15.74
C CYS A 6 23.69 12.92 -15.86
N LEU A 7 24.37 13.29 -16.95
CA LEU A 7 24.78 14.67 -17.25
C LEU A 7 23.66 15.57 -17.79
N ARG A 8 22.42 15.03 -17.87
CA ARG A 8 21.27 15.73 -18.44
C ARG A 8 21.57 16.29 -19.83
N ASN A 9 21.26 17.57 -20.09
CA ASN A 9 21.49 18.26 -21.36
C ASN A 9 22.95 18.32 -21.84
N ARG A 10 23.92 18.04 -20.95
CA ARG A 10 25.36 17.96 -21.27
C ARG A 10 25.82 16.55 -21.66
N CYS A 11 24.91 15.55 -21.65
CA CYS A 11 25.23 14.19 -22.06
C CYS A 11 25.40 14.13 -23.60
N PRO A 12 26.48 13.53 -24.13
CA PRO A 12 26.63 13.37 -25.59
C PRO A 12 25.48 12.58 -26.23
N GLN A 13 24.82 11.72 -25.47
CA GLN A 13 23.69 10.91 -25.92
C GLN A 13 22.31 11.54 -25.54
N TYR A 14 22.28 12.80 -25.13
CA TYR A 14 21.06 13.45 -24.67
C TYR A 14 19.91 13.38 -25.67
N ASN A 15 20.20 13.62 -26.96
CA ASN A 15 19.20 13.61 -28.02
C ASN A 15 18.67 12.20 -28.34
N ASN A 16 19.48 11.17 -28.09
CA ASN A 16 19.15 9.76 -28.34
C ASN A 16 18.77 9.02 -27.04
N CYS A 17 18.63 9.73 -25.94
CA CYS A 17 18.31 9.14 -24.63
C CYS A 17 16.82 8.88 -24.51
N PHE A 18 16.40 7.63 -24.37
CA PHE A 18 14.99 7.24 -24.20
C PHE A 18 14.31 7.96 -23.04
N TYR A 19 15.02 8.14 -21.91
CA TYR A 19 14.49 8.86 -20.75
C TYR A 19 14.16 10.32 -21.08
N PHE A 20 15.08 11.06 -21.73
CA PHE A 20 14.83 12.44 -22.11
C PHE A 20 13.89 12.58 -23.31
N ASP A 21 13.82 11.56 -24.14
CA ASP A 21 12.84 11.51 -25.22
C ASP A 21 11.42 11.37 -24.67
N SER A 22 11.19 10.45 -23.73
CA SER A 22 9.91 10.34 -23.02
C SER A 22 9.51 11.66 -22.34
N ARG A 23 10.44 12.38 -21.72
CA ARG A 23 10.16 13.69 -21.10
C ARG A 23 9.76 14.73 -22.14
N ARG A 24 10.50 14.81 -23.26
CA ARG A 24 10.15 15.73 -24.36
C ARG A 24 8.79 15.41 -24.99
N GLN A 25 8.41 14.13 -25.02
CA GLN A 25 7.08 13.73 -25.47
C GLN A 25 6.01 14.15 -24.45
N ALA A 26 6.27 13.94 -23.16
CA ALA A 26 5.38 14.39 -22.10
C ALA A 26 5.18 15.91 -22.10
N ASP A 27 6.24 16.69 -22.31
CA ASP A 27 6.17 18.17 -22.40
C ASP A 27 5.27 18.68 -23.55
N LYS A 28 5.01 17.83 -24.59
CA LYS A 28 4.19 18.15 -25.76
C LYS A 28 2.80 17.51 -25.71
N ALA A 29 2.55 16.66 -24.76
CA ALA A 29 1.31 15.91 -24.66
C ALA A 29 0.21 16.76 -24.01
N ASP A 30 -1.01 16.68 -24.54
CA ASP A 30 -2.20 17.26 -23.95
C ASP A 30 -2.70 16.45 -22.74
N ILE A 31 -2.43 15.14 -22.72
CA ILE A 31 -2.79 14.22 -21.63
C ILE A 31 -1.58 13.37 -21.28
N ILE A 32 -1.27 13.32 -19.97
CA ILE A 32 -0.18 12.51 -19.41
C ILE A 32 -0.78 11.50 -18.45
N ILE A 33 -0.56 10.20 -18.71
CA ILE A 33 -1.03 9.12 -17.84
C ILE A 33 0.14 8.60 -17.03
N VAL A 34 0.02 8.66 -15.71
CA VAL A 34 1.05 8.19 -14.76
C VAL A 34 0.42 7.34 -13.66
N ASN A 35 1.22 6.53 -12.98
CA ASN A 35 0.76 5.86 -11.77
C ASN A 35 0.84 6.81 -10.54
N HIS A 36 0.12 6.47 -9.47
CA HIS A 36 0.12 7.26 -8.23
C HIS A 36 1.52 7.45 -7.64
N ALA A 37 2.39 6.44 -7.75
CA ALA A 37 3.75 6.54 -7.23
C ALA A 37 4.58 7.62 -7.94
N LEU A 38 4.45 7.75 -9.26
CA LEU A 38 5.14 8.80 -10.01
C LEU A 38 4.55 10.18 -9.76
N LEU A 39 3.21 10.29 -9.64
CA LEU A 39 2.54 11.52 -9.26
C LEU A 39 3.02 12.03 -7.89
N LEU A 40 3.11 11.14 -6.91
CA LEU A 40 3.54 11.51 -5.56
C LEU A 40 5.06 11.73 -5.46
N ALA A 41 5.86 11.04 -6.27
CA ALA A 41 7.28 11.34 -6.40
C ALA A 41 7.52 12.74 -7.00
N ASP A 42 6.69 13.16 -7.96
CA ASP A 42 6.69 14.54 -8.47
C ASP A 42 6.32 15.54 -7.39
N ALA A 43 5.25 15.27 -6.64
CA ALA A 43 4.82 16.11 -5.52
C ALA A 43 5.94 16.22 -4.46
N ALA A 44 6.53 15.10 -4.02
CA ALA A 44 7.65 15.09 -3.07
C ALA A 44 8.91 15.81 -3.60
N SER A 45 9.07 15.91 -4.92
CA SER A 45 10.15 16.63 -5.60
C SER A 45 9.78 18.07 -5.99
N MET A 46 8.71 18.62 -5.42
CA MET A 46 8.20 19.97 -5.72
C MET A 46 7.92 20.20 -7.22
N GLY A 47 7.35 19.19 -7.90
CA GLY A 47 6.95 19.30 -9.30
C GLY A 47 8.10 19.26 -10.32
N MET A 48 9.25 18.68 -9.98
CA MET A 48 10.43 18.64 -10.87
C MET A 48 10.46 17.43 -11.83
N ILE A 49 9.51 16.50 -11.69
CA ILE A 49 9.51 15.25 -12.49
C ILE A 49 8.53 15.35 -13.65
N LEU A 50 7.32 15.80 -13.43
CA LEU A 50 6.27 15.91 -14.45
C LEU A 50 6.26 17.33 -15.06
N PRO A 51 5.80 17.51 -16.31
CA PRO A 51 5.45 18.82 -16.82
C PRO A 51 4.37 19.51 -15.98
N SER A 52 4.22 20.82 -16.14
CA SER A 52 3.11 21.54 -15.52
C SER A 52 1.76 21.06 -16.09
N TYR A 53 0.75 20.98 -15.25
CA TYR A 53 -0.61 20.59 -15.61
C TYR A 53 -1.61 21.46 -14.83
N ASP A 54 -2.74 21.73 -15.44
CA ASP A 54 -3.84 22.57 -14.90
C ASP A 54 -5.04 21.75 -14.43
N LEU A 55 -5.14 20.47 -14.89
CA LEU A 55 -6.19 19.54 -14.48
C LEU A 55 -5.55 18.24 -13.98
N LEU A 56 -5.99 17.76 -12.83
CA LEU A 56 -5.60 16.48 -12.25
C LEU A 56 -6.81 15.55 -12.16
N ILE A 57 -6.72 14.36 -12.77
CA ILE A 57 -7.71 13.31 -12.62
C ILE A 57 -7.04 12.12 -11.93
N VAL A 58 -7.56 11.74 -10.76
CA VAL A 58 -7.06 10.60 -9.99
C VAL A 58 -8.09 9.50 -10.02
N ASP A 59 -7.79 8.46 -10.79
CA ASP A 59 -8.58 7.23 -10.81
C ASP A 59 -8.11 6.28 -9.70
N GLU A 60 -9.00 5.43 -9.19
CA GLU A 60 -8.78 4.56 -8.02
C GLU A 60 -8.17 5.35 -6.83
N ALA A 61 -8.73 6.54 -6.61
CA ALA A 61 -8.19 7.52 -5.65
C ALA A 61 -8.12 7.01 -4.20
N HIS A 62 -8.86 5.95 -3.87
CA HIS A 62 -8.83 5.29 -2.57
C HIS A 62 -7.45 4.73 -2.18
N HIS A 63 -6.54 4.50 -3.17
CA HIS A 63 -5.17 4.07 -2.91
C HIS A 63 -4.22 5.20 -2.52
N LEU A 64 -4.59 6.43 -2.86
CA LEU A 64 -3.65 7.56 -2.75
C LEU A 64 -3.14 7.80 -1.33
N PRO A 65 -3.95 7.70 -0.25
CA PRO A 65 -3.47 7.92 1.11
C PRO A 65 -2.35 6.97 1.54
N ASP A 66 -2.45 5.69 1.16
CA ASP A 66 -1.43 4.68 1.48
C ASP A 66 -0.16 4.90 0.65
N VAL A 67 -0.30 5.21 -0.64
CA VAL A 67 0.85 5.53 -1.50
C VAL A 67 1.52 6.82 -1.03
N ALA A 68 0.77 7.82 -0.58
CA ALA A 68 1.30 9.08 -0.03
C ALA A 68 2.10 8.85 1.26
N THR A 69 1.59 8.06 2.19
CA THR A 69 2.31 7.71 3.41
C THR A 69 3.68 7.11 3.09
N ASN A 70 3.76 6.23 2.08
CA ASN A 70 5.02 5.63 1.62
C ASN A 70 5.91 6.64 0.87
N ALA A 71 5.33 7.49 0.01
CA ALA A 71 6.09 8.45 -0.80
C ALA A 71 6.77 9.53 0.04
N PHE A 72 6.14 9.95 1.14
CA PHE A 72 6.67 10.94 2.07
C PHE A 72 7.46 10.33 3.23
N SER A 73 7.68 9.01 3.24
CA SER A 73 8.46 8.34 4.27
C SER A 73 9.97 8.52 4.05
N LEU A 74 10.70 8.58 5.16
CA LEU A 74 12.16 8.54 5.20
C LEU A 74 12.61 7.15 5.65
N SER A 75 13.72 6.64 5.12
CA SER A 75 14.25 5.34 5.51
C SER A 75 15.77 5.34 5.55
N LEU A 76 16.33 4.80 6.63
CA LEU A 76 17.76 4.53 6.80
C LEU A 76 17.96 3.06 7.12
N SER A 77 18.69 2.35 6.28
CA SER A 77 19.02 0.94 6.52
C SER A 77 20.53 0.72 6.64
N ASN A 78 20.92 -0.35 7.30
CA ASN A 78 22.32 -0.76 7.40
C ASN A 78 22.98 -0.95 6.02
N ARG A 79 22.23 -1.46 5.04
CA ARG A 79 22.72 -1.57 3.65
C ARG A 79 22.79 -0.21 2.96
N GLY A 80 21.80 0.65 3.20
CA GLY A 80 21.76 2.01 2.66
C GLY A 80 22.93 2.86 3.15
N LEU A 81 23.25 2.78 4.44
CA LEU A 81 24.41 3.49 5.01
C LEU A 81 25.73 3.02 4.38
N ARG A 82 25.94 1.70 4.26
CA ARG A 82 27.13 1.15 3.59
C ARG A 82 27.22 1.56 2.12
N ALA A 83 26.09 1.60 1.42
CA ALA A 83 26.04 2.05 0.02
C ALA A 83 26.43 3.54 -0.08
N LEU A 84 25.97 4.38 0.85
CA LEU A 84 26.34 5.78 0.95
C LEU A 84 27.87 5.93 1.17
N CYS A 85 28.46 5.22 2.12
CA CYS A 85 29.91 5.21 2.37
C CYS A 85 30.70 4.79 1.12
N THR A 86 30.29 3.69 0.49
CA THR A 86 30.89 3.21 -0.75
C THR A 86 30.82 4.25 -1.88
N LYS A 87 29.68 4.92 -2.01
CA LYS A 87 29.47 5.99 -3.00
C LYS A 87 30.34 7.19 -2.69
N ALA A 88 30.44 7.59 -1.45
CA ALA A 88 31.29 8.71 -1.01
C ALA A 88 32.79 8.44 -1.28
N ILE A 89 33.28 7.25 -1.01
CA ILE A 89 34.66 6.85 -1.35
C ILE A 89 34.87 6.87 -2.87
N LYS A 90 34.06 6.12 -3.61
CA LYS A 90 34.31 5.86 -5.04
C LYS A 90 34.02 7.06 -5.95
N LYS A 91 33.09 7.94 -5.57
CA LYS A 91 32.59 8.98 -6.46
C LYS A 91 33.13 10.37 -6.15
N VAL A 92 33.50 10.63 -4.88
CA VAL A 92 34.00 11.95 -4.45
C VAL A 92 35.27 11.86 -3.60
N SER A 93 35.88 10.69 -3.46
CA SER A 93 37.12 10.45 -2.72
C SER A 93 37.06 10.95 -1.27
N ALA A 94 35.96 10.68 -0.58
CA ALA A 94 35.78 11.07 0.83
C ALA A 94 36.90 10.53 1.73
N PRO A 95 37.35 11.32 2.76
CA PRO A 95 38.43 10.92 3.66
C PRO A 95 38.11 9.61 4.38
N ALA A 96 39.07 8.69 4.39
CA ALA A 96 38.90 7.35 5.00
C ALA A 96 38.57 7.45 6.52
N GLY A 97 39.12 8.45 7.23
CA GLY A 97 38.79 8.67 8.65
C GLY A 97 37.34 8.98 8.91
N ILE A 98 36.72 9.86 8.12
CA ILE A 98 35.27 10.17 8.24
C ILE A 98 34.44 8.93 7.93
N ILE A 99 34.78 8.20 6.87
CA ILE A 99 34.04 6.99 6.50
C ILE A 99 34.14 5.91 7.57
N HIS A 100 35.31 5.68 8.13
CA HIS A 100 35.51 4.71 9.21
C HIS A 100 34.67 5.06 10.45
N GLU A 101 34.60 6.33 10.81
CA GLU A 101 33.78 6.78 11.93
C GLU A 101 32.28 6.55 11.66
N ILE A 102 31.79 6.87 10.45
CA ILE A 102 30.39 6.58 10.05
C ILE A 102 30.10 5.09 10.10
N GLU A 103 31.01 4.23 9.64
CA GLU A 103 30.83 2.78 9.67
C GLU A 103 30.82 2.25 11.10
N SER A 104 31.67 2.77 11.99
CA SER A 104 31.74 2.42 13.41
C SER A 104 30.46 2.80 14.15
N GLN A 105 30.05 4.05 14.08
CA GLN A 105 28.81 4.54 14.72
C GLN A 105 27.57 3.90 14.10
N GLY A 106 27.56 3.71 12.79
CA GLY A 106 26.49 2.99 12.09
C GLY A 106 26.36 1.55 12.55
N PHE A 107 27.45 0.85 12.80
CA PHE A 107 27.44 -0.51 13.35
C PHE A 107 26.82 -0.53 14.75
N ALA A 108 27.26 0.34 15.65
CA ALA A 108 26.73 0.46 17.01
C ALA A 108 25.22 0.77 16.99
N PHE A 109 24.80 1.75 16.20
CA PHE A 109 23.42 2.13 16.03
C PHE A 109 22.52 0.95 15.57
N PHE A 110 22.89 0.28 14.48
CA PHE A 110 22.11 -0.86 13.99
C PHE A 110 22.16 -2.07 14.90
N GLN A 111 23.23 -2.26 15.67
CA GLN A 111 23.31 -3.30 16.70
C GLN A 111 22.30 -3.03 17.82
N HIS A 112 22.22 -1.79 18.31
CA HIS A 112 21.22 -1.37 19.30
C HIS A 112 19.80 -1.62 18.77
N LEU A 113 19.48 -1.19 17.55
CA LEU A 113 18.17 -1.41 16.94
C LEU A 113 17.81 -2.90 16.83
N ASN A 114 18.80 -3.75 16.51
CA ASN A 114 18.56 -5.18 16.41
C ASN A 114 18.23 -5.81 17.76
N GLN A 115 18.85 -5.34 18.84
CA GLN A 115 18.59 -5.82 20.20
C GLN A 115 17.25 -5.33 20.75
N SER A 116 16.85 -4.10 20.41
CA SER A 116 15.62 -3.47 20.89
C SER A 116 14.36 -3.88 20.10
N SER A 117 14.49 -4.55 18.95
CA SER A 117 13.37 -4.96 18.11
C SER A 117 13.06 -6.45 18.22
N THR A 118 11.82 -6.80 18.64
CA THR A 118 11.37 -8.19 18.83
C THR A 118 10.56 -8.72 17.65
N TYR A 119 9.94 -7.82 16.88
CA TYR A 119 9.03 -8.14 15.78
C TYR A 119 9.58 -7.67 14.43
N ALA A 120 8.97 -8.14 13.34
CA ALA A 120 9.32 -7.71 11.99
C ALA A 120 9.18 -6.18 11.81
N ARG A 121 8.18 -5.58 12.49
CA ARG A 121 8.01 -4.13 12.64
C ARG A 121 7.82 -3.79 14.10
N THR A 122 8.60 -2.85 14.62
CA THR A 122 8.56 -2.44 16.03
C THR A 122 8.51 -0.92 16.10
N ARG A 123 7.42 -0.35 16.59
CA ARG A 123 7.26 1.10 16.75
C ARG A 123 8.25 1.65 17.77
N VAL A 124 8.94 2.72 17.41
CA VAL A 124 9.83 3.47 18.32
C VAL A 124 9.01 4.52 19.04
N ARG A 125 8.98 4.44 20.38
CA ARG A 125 8.19 5.36 21.24
C ARG A 125 9.05 6.22 22.15
N LYS A 126 10.36 5.96 22.19
CA LYS A 126 11.33 6.67 23.04
C LYS A 126 12.50 7.12 22.19
N PRO A 127 13.15 8.24 22.56
CA PRO A 127 14.39 8.67 21.91
C PRO A 127 15.44 7.55 21.90
N ILE A 128 16.27 7.54 20.87
CA ILE A 128 17.40 6.63 20.70
C ILE A 128 18.66 7.49 20.70
N GLU A 129 19.47 7.41 21.76
CA GLU A 129 20.64 8.25 21.97
C GLU A 129 21.71 8.04 20.88
N GLU A 130 21.93 6.80 20.44
CA GLU A 130 22.89 6.47 19.39
C GLU A 130 22.57 7.11 18.03
N ALA A 131 21.34 7.60 17.84
CA ALA A 131 20.96 8.36 16.65
C ALA A 131 21.70 9.69 16.56
N ALA A 132 21.93 10.36 17.70
CA ALA A 132 22.67 11.64 17.73
C ALA A 132 24.16 11.43 17.39
N GLU A 133 24.79 10.37 17.92
CA GLU A 133 26.19 10.06 17.64
C GLU A 133 26.42 9.75 16.14
N LEU A 134 25.51 8.98 15.53
CA LEU A 134 25.57 8.72 14.09
C LEU A 134 25.31 10.01 13.28
N ALA A 135 24.37 10.85 13.71
CA ALA A 135 24.09 12.13 13.04
C ALA A 135 25.31 13.05 13.02
N ASP A 136 26.06 13.13 14.13
CA ASP A 136 27.27 13.94 14.22
C ASP A 136 28.31 13.52 13.17
N THR A 137 28.51 12.21 12.99
CA THR A 137 29.46 11.70 11.98
C THR A 137 28.98 11.97 10.55
N LEU A 138 27.68 11.87 10.30
CA LEU A 138 27.10 12.23 8.99
C LEU A 138 27.20 13.74 8.71
N HIS A 139 27.08 14.59 9.73
CA HIS A 139 27.32 16.02 9.62
C HIS A 139 28.76 16.35 9.23
N LEU A 140 29.75 15.59 9.73
CA LEU A 140 31.14 15.76 9.29
C LEU A 140 31.32 15.50 7.79
N LEU A 141 30.70 14.40 7.28
CA LEU A 141 30.75 14.10 5.85
C LEU A 141 30.03 15.18 5.02
N LYS A 142 28.86 15.64 5.48
CA LYS A 142 28.09 16.69 4.81
C LYS A 142 28.92 17.99 4.72
N ARG A 143 29.50 18.46 5.83
CA ARG A 143 30.31 19.64 5.87
C ARG A 143 31.53 19.53 4.94
N TRP A 144 32.22 18.39 4.99
CA TRP A 144 33.36 18.14 4.11
C TRP A 144 32.95 18.23 2.63
N LEU A 145 31.78 17.65 2.24
CA LEU A 145 31.28 17.74 0.87
C LEU A 145 30.91 19.17 0.45
N GLU A 146 30.36 19.97 1.34
CA GLU A 146 29.96 21.35 1.08
C GLU A 146 31.18 22.27 0.92
N GLU A 147 32.29 21.98 1.61
CA GLU A 147 33.56 22.70 1.52
C GLU A 147 34.39 22.36 0.26
N GLN A 148 34.05 21.26 -0.45
CA GLN A 148 34.81 20.86 -1.63
C GLN A 148 34.52 21.77 -2.83
N THR A 149 35.54 22.45 -3.34
CA THR A 149 35.45 23.23 -4.60
C THR A 149 35.53 22.35 -5.83
N PHE A 150 35.95 21.08 -5.69
CA PHE A 150 36.23 20.14 -6.78
C PHE A 150 37.23 20.69 -7.83
N GLU A 151 38.10 21.62 -7.44
CA GLU A 151 39.13 22.20 -8.32
C GLU A 151 40.26 21.23 -8.65
N ASN A 152 40.46 20.21 -7.81
CA ASN A 152 41.51 19.20 -7.98
C ASN A 152 41.20 18.15 -9.09
N TYR A 153 40.04 18.20 -9.70
CA TYR A 153 39.77 17.41 -10.92
C TYR A 153 40.37 18.17 -12.12
N LEU A 154 41.68 18.06 -12.27
CA LEU A 154 42.43 18.60 -13.39
C LEU A 154 41.95 17.97 -14.70
N ASP A 155 41.63 18.79 -15.67
CA ASP A 155 41.57 18.57 -17.11
C ASP A 155 40.25 18.24 -17.81
N VAL A 156 39.10 18.09 -17.19
CA VAL A 156 37.86 18.08 -17.99
C VAL A 156 36.71 18.73 -17.25
N ASP A 157 36.13 19.80 -17.75
CA ASP A 157 34.90 20.41 -17.24
C ASP A 157 33.79 19.39 -16.94
N GLN A 158 33.72 18.32 -17.73
CA GLN A 158 32.77 17.22 -17.53
C GLN A 158 33.03 16.39 -16.26
N ALA A 159 34.28 16.11 -15.91
CA ALA A 159 34.63 15.33 -14.72
C ALA A 159 34.29 16.12 -13.42
N ARG A 160 34.58 17.41 -13.42
CA ARG A 160 34.26 18.34 -12.32
C ARG A 160 32.74 18.45 -12.13
N GLU A 161 31.98 18.62 -13.20
CA GLU A 161 30.51 18.67 -13.13
C GLU A 161 29.90 17.37 -12.66
N LYS A 162 30.42 16.21 -13.13
CA LYS A 162 30.01 14.90 -12.61
C LYS A 162 30.26 14.77 -11.11
N ALA A 163 31.42 15.20 -10.62
CA ALA A 163 31.75 15.16 -9.20
C ALA A 163 30.79 16.04 -8.39
N LYS A 164 30.48 17.25 -8.85
CA LYS A 164 29.50 18.15 -8.21
C LYS A 164 28.09 17.53 -8.15
N LEU A 165 27.62 16.90 -9.25
CA LEU A 165 26.31 16.24 -9.27
C LEU A 165 26.27 15.07 -8.30
N LYS A 166 27.35 14.28 -8.21
CA LYS A 166 27.48 13.18 -7.26
C LYS A 166 27.50 13.66 -5.82
N ALA A 167 28.24 14.73 -5.53
CA ALA A 167 28.26 15.36 -4.21
C ALA A 167 26.86 15.85 -3.82
N LYS A 168 26.14 16.52 -4.71
CA LYS A 168 24.74 16.95 -4.46
C LYS A 168 23.82 15.78 -4.16
N SER A 169 23.95 14.66 -4.89
CA SER A 169 23.14 13.47 -4.63
C SER A 169 23.46 12.83 -3.28
N ILE A 170 24.75 12.80 -2.86
CA ILE A 170 25.16 12.32 -1.54
C ILE A 170 24.61 13.24 -0.46
N VAL A 171 24.72 14.57 -0.61
CA VAL A 171 24.18 15.56 0.33
C VAL A 171 22.67 15.45 0.48
N SER A 172 21.93 15.21 -0.62
CA SER A 172 20.49 14.96 -0.55
C SER A 172 20.16 13.72 0.28
N THR A 173 20.91 12.62 0.10
CA THR A 173 20.73 11.40 0.89
C THR A 173 21.09 11.63 2.36
N LEU A 174 22.17 12.37 2.62
CA LEU A 174 22.58 12.75 3.98
C LEU A 174 21.51 13.58 4.68
N ASN A 175 20.91 14.56 3.99
CA ASN A 175 19.83 15.37 4.56
C ASN A 175 18.65 14.51 4.98
N ALA A 176 18.23 13.55 4.15
CA ALA A 176 17.14 12.63 4.50
C ALA A 176 17.48 11.76 5.73
N TYR A 177 18.73 11.26 5.81
CA TYR A 177 19.19 10.49 6.95
C TYR A 177 19.28 11.33 8.23
N LEU A 178 19.81 12.55 8.14
CA LEU A 178 19.92 13.47 9.27
C LEU A 178 18.54 13.87 9.81
N THR A 179 17.58 14.16 8.92
CA THR A 179 16.20 14.43 9.33
C THR A 179 15.59 13.24 10.06
N LEU A 180 15.80 12.01 9.56
CA LEU A 180 15.28 10.81 10.22
C LEU A 180 15.96 10.57 11.57
N LEU A 181 17.28 10.77 11.69
CA LEU A 181 18.01 10.63 12.94
C LEU A 181 17.61 11.72 13.97
N ASP A 182 17.30 12.93 13.51
CA ASP A 182 16.74 13.96 14.38
C ASP A 182 15.38 13.56 14.95
N TYR A 183 14.49 13.01 14.14
CA TYR A 183 13.20 12.48 14.64
C TYR A 183 13.38 11.33 15.63
N LEU A 184 14.47 10.54 15.54
CA LEU A 184 14.78 9.51 16.52
C LEU A 184 15.31 10.06 17.83
N ALA A 185 16.10 11.12 17.78
CA ALA A 185 16.63 11.81 18.95
C ALA A 185 15.56 12.71 19.61
N ASN A 186 14.77 13.38 18.79
CA ASN A 186 13.75 14.37 19.17
C ASN A 186 12.40 13.98 18.54
N PRO A 187 11.64 13.04 19.12
CA PRO A 187 10.40 12.53 18.51
C PRO A 187 9.39 13.66 18.24
N ASP A 188 8.97 13.78 16.97
CA ASP A 188 7.89 14.65 16.54
C ASP A 188 6.58 13.87 16.55
N PRO A 189 5.51 14.33 17.25
CA PRO A 189 4.23 13.63 17.32
C PRO A 189 3.53 13.49 15.96
N ASN A 190 3.91 14.30 14.96
CA ASN A 190 3.38 14.20 13.60
C ASN A 190 4.07 13.11 12.76
N TRP A 191 5.10 12.45 13.29
CA TRP A 191 5.82 11.39 12.62
C TRP A 191 5.75 10.07 13.38
N VAL A 192 5.55 9.01 12.63
CA VAL A 192 5.56 7.65 13.15
C VAL A 192 6.86 6.98 12.77
N ILE A 193 7.59 6.49 13.76
CA ILE A 193 8.90 5.88 13.55
C ILE A 193 8.84 4.41 13.95
N TRP A 194 9.41 3.54 13.12
CA TRP A 194 9.53 2.12 13.44
C TRP A 194 10.81 1.51 12.91
N ILE A 195 11.21 0.42 13.55
CA ILE A 195 12.28 -0.45 13.08
C ILE A 195 11.65 -1.55 12.23
N GLU A 196 12.22 -1.79 11.05
CA GLU A 196 11.81 -2.85 10.13
C GLU A 196 12.93 -3.86 9.94
N ARG A 197 12.60 -5.15 10.11
CA ARG A 197 13.53 -6.28 9.92
C ARG A 197 13.02 -7.19 8.81
N SER A 198 13.88 -7.52 7.85
CA SER A 198 13.50 -8.44 6.77
C SER A 198 13.55 -9.90 7.17
N ASP A 199 14.31 -10.22 8.21
CA ASP A 199 14.49 -11.58 8.75
C ASP A 199 14.89 -11.53 10.23
N LEU A 200 14.80 -12.68 10.90
CA LEU A 200 15.18 -12.81 12.31
C LEU A 200 16.71 -12.74 12.51
N SER A 201 17.51 -12.91 11.46
CA SER A 201 18.97 -12.82 11.53
C SER A 201 19.47 -11.37 11.58
N GLY A 202 18.61 -10.38 11.30
CA GLY A 202 19.00 -8.97 11.26
C GLY A 202 19.91 -8.60 10.07
N SER A 203 19.94 -9.43 9.02
CA SER A 203 20.77 -9.18 7.83
C SER A 203 20.40 -7.88 7.11
N ARG A 204 19.15 -7.48 7.23
CA ARG A 204 18.66 -6.18 6.80
C ARG A 204 17.78 -5.58 7.87
N ILE A 205 18.24 -4.50 8.44
CA ILE A 205 17.51 -3.70 9.41
C ILE A 205 17.41 -2.26 8.90
N ALA A 206 16.27 -1.67 9.07
CA ALA A 206 16.01 -0.28 8.68
C ALA A 206 15.21 0.43 9.76
N VAL A 207 15.43 1.72 9.90
CA VAL A 207 14.50 2.63 10.55
C VAL A 207 13.72 3.34 9.45
N VAL A 208 12.44 3.47 9.67
CA VAL A 208 11.52 4.18 8.77
C VAL A 208 10.75 5.21 9.59
N ALA A 209 10.60 6.41 9.05
CA ALA A 209 9.73 7.44 9.57
C ALA A 209 8.74 7.84 8.50
N ALA A 210 7.44 7.88 8.85
CA ALA A 210 6.38 8.31 7.96
C ALA A 210 5.48 9.35 8.66
N PRO A 211 4.88 10.27 7.91
CA PRO A 211 3.92 11.21 8.49
C PRO A 211 2.72 10.45 9.06
N LEU A 212 2.30 10.81 10.27
CA LEU A 212 1.09 10.31 10.91
C LEU A 212 -0.13 10.59 10.02
N ASP A 213 -0.20 11.81 9.50
CA ASP A 213 -1.21 12.28 8.57
C ASP A 213 -0.57 12.84 7.29
N PRO A 214 -0.70 12.15 6.14
CA PRO A 214 -0.17 12.63 4.86
C PRO A 214 -1.01 13.74 4.23
N SER A 215 -2.20 14.05 4.75
CA SER A 215 -3.15 15.01 4.17
C SER A 215 -2.56 16.41 3.99
N THR A 216 -1.77 16.87 4.96
CA THR A 216 -1.09 18.17 4.88
C THR A 216 -0.07 18.21 3.74
N TYR A 217 0.69 17.12 3.55
CA TYR A 217 1.65 17.02 2.44
C TYR A 217 0.94 16.96 1.09
N LEU A 218 -0.15 16.19 1.00
CA LEU A 218 -0.97 16.10 -0.21
C LEU A 218 -1.57 17.46 -0.55
N ARG A 219 -2.11 18.19 0.44
CA ARG A 219 -2.65 19.52 0.25
C ARG A 219 -1.58 20.46 -0.32
N ASN A 220 -0.47 20.63 0.39
CA ASN A 220 0.53 21.64 0.05
C ASN A 220 1.29 21.34 -1.24
N GLN A 221 1.55 20.05 -1.53
CA GLN A 221 2.44 19.67 -2.64
C GLN A 221 1.67 19.19 -3.88
N LEU A 222 0.42 18.81 -3.74
CA LEU A 222 -0.39 18.29 -4.85
C LEU A 222 -1.61 19.16 -5.15
N LEU A 223 -2.40 19.53 -4.12
CA LEU A 223 -3.67 20.25 -4.31
C LEU A 223 -3.48 21.77 -4.46
N GLU A 224 -2.53 22.34 -3.73
CA GLU A 224 -2.21 23.77 -3.76
C GLU A 224 -1.03 24.09 -4.71
N LYS A 225 -0.74 23.17 -5.63
CA LYS A 225 0.32 23.33 -6.63
C LYS A 225 -0.03 24.50 -7.58
N ASP A 226 0.95 25.37 -7.81
CA ASP A 226 0.81 26.48 -8.76
C ASP A 226 0.39 25.96 -10.15
N GLY A 227 -0.64 26.59 -10.72
CA GLY A 227 -1.16 26.26 -12.04
C GLY A 227 -2.26 25.18 -12.04
N LEU A 228 -2.49 24.45 -10.95
CA LEU A 228 -3.60 23.51 -10.85
C LEU A 228 -4.92 24.29 -10.68
N THR A 229 -5.82 24.17 -11.65
CA THR A 229 -7.12 24.86 -11.64
C THR A 229 -8.24 23.97 -11.12
N SER A 230 -8.15 22.66 -11.32
CA SER A 230 -9.18 21.71 -10.92
C SER A 230 -8.61 20.31 -10.69
N SER A 231 -9.28 19.55 -9.81
CA SER A 231 -8.98 18.15 -9.59
C SER A 231 -10.23 17.30 -9.49
N VAL A 232 -10.19 16.10 -10.07
CA VAL A 232 -11.27 15.09 -10.04
C VAL A 232 -10.74 13.82 -9.37
N TRP A 233 -11.45 13.33 -8.37
CA TRP A 233 -11.10 12.17 -7.58
C TRP A 233 -12.18 11.12 -7.72
N MET A 234 -11.85 9.99 -8.28
CA MET A 234 -12.83 8.97 -8.60
C MET A 234 -12.39 7.57 -8.16
N SER A 235 -13.34 6.79 -7.71
CA SER A 235 -13.21 5.35 -7.44
C SER A 235 -14.58 4.75 -7.19
N ALA A 236 -14.70 3.46 -7.40
CA ALA A 236 -15.90 2.70 -7.07
C ALA A 236 -16.15 2.57 -5.54
N THR A 237 -15.16 2.87 -4.71
CA THR A 237 -15.18 2.54 -3.27
C THR A 237 -14.95 3.73 -2.33
N LEU A 238 -15.01 4.99 -2.80
CA LEU A 238 -14.78 6.17 -1.95
C LEU A 238 -15.86 6.36 -0.89
N ALA A 239 -17.11 6.07 -1.23
CA ALA A 239 -18.22 6.20 -0.30
C ALA A 239 -18.17 5.11 0.78
N THR A 240 -18.25 5.52 2.04
CA THR A 240 -18.18 4.64 3.22
C THR A 240 -19.35 4.90 4.18
N VAL A 241 -19.35 4.22 5.31
CA VAL A 241 -20.35 4.41 6.37
C VAL A 241 -20.22 5.79 6.99
N GLY A 242 -21.34 6.49 7.17
CA GLY A 242 -21.40 7.82 7.81
C GLY A 242 -22.50 8.70 7.21
N GLU A 243 -22.78 9.85 7.83
CA GLU A 243 -23.73 10.85 7.32
C GLU A 243 -23.24 11.48 6.02
N ASP A 244 -21.94 11.76 5.92
CA ASP A 244 -21.27 12.13 4.68
C ASP A 244 -20.43 10.91 4.21
N PRO A 245 -20.86 10.24 3.12
CA PRO A 245 -20.17 9.04 2.65
C PRO A 245 -18.72 9.26 2.22
N PHE A 246 -18.34 10.49 1.90
CA PHE A 246 -16.98 10.83 1.44
C PHE A 246 -16.11 11.47 2.53
N ASP A 247 -16.61 11.65 3.75
CA ASP A 247 -15.90 12.33 4.83
C ASP A 247 -14.54 11.68 5.14
N TYR A 248 -14.51 10.36 5.24
CA TYR A 248 -13.26 9.63 5.46
C TYR A 248 -12.22 9.93 4.38
N PHE A 249 -12.59 9.84 3.11
CA PHE A 249 -11.69 10.11 1.98
C PHE A 249 -11.22 11.57 1.96
N LYS A 250 -12.13 12.52 2.14
CA LYS A 250 -11.79 13.96 2.17
C LYS A 250 -10.75 14.26 3.24
N ARG A 251 -10.94 13.73 4.44
CA ARG A 251 -9.99 13.93 5.55
C ARG A 251 -8.63 13.33 5.24
N THR A 252 -8.58 12.10 4.71
CA THR A 252 -7.31 11.41 4.45
C THR A 252 -6.45 12.04 3.37
N ILE A 253 -7.02 12.83 2.46
CA ILE A 253 -6.28 13.56 1.43
C ILE A 253 -6.26 15.08 1.60
N GLY A 254 -6.91 15.61 2.64
CA GLY A 254 -6.89 17.04 2.96
C GLY A 254 -7.83 17.90 2.09
N LEU A 255 -8.93 17.34 1.59
CA LEU A 255 -9.95 18.08 0.84
C LEU A 255 -10.99 18.70 1.78
N ASP A 256 -11.23 20.02 1.66
CA ASP A 256 -12.22 20.73 2.47
C ASP A 256 -13.52 20.97 1.70
N LYS A 257 -13.43 21.70 0.60
CA LYS A 257 -14.59 22.10 -0.22
C LYS A 257 -14.59 21.36 -1.54
N VAL A 258 -15.53 20.43 -1.72
CA VAL A 258 -15.64 19.61 -2.92
C VAL A 258 -17.09 19.48 -3.36
N ILE A 259 -17.29 19.35 -4.67
CA ILE A 259 -18.55 18.89 -5.23
C ILE A 259 -18.52 17.35 -5.17
N GLN A 260 -19.53 16.77 -4.55
CA GLN A 260 -19.64 15.33 -4.38
C GLN A 260 -20.71 14.78 -5.32
N SER A 261 -20.41 13.64 -5.94
CA SER A 261 -21.37 12.92 -6.78
C SER A 261 -21.20 11.43 -6.64
N GLN A 262 -22.30 10.71 -6.52
CA GLN A 262 -22.32 9.25 -6.52
C GLN A 262 -23.19 8.77 -7.68
N VAL A 263 -22.58 8.08 -8.61
CA VAL A 263 -23.27 7.48 -9.77
C VAL A 263 -23.68 6.05 -9.42
N PRO A 264 -24.93 5.66 -9.62
CA PRO A 264 -25.36 4.28 -9.39
C PRO A 264 -24.63 3.32 -10.34
N SER A 265 -24.47 2.07 -9.91
CA SER A 265 -23.90 1.03 -10.76
C SER A 265 -24.82 0.71 -11.95
N PRO A 266 -24.27 0.45 -13.13
CA PRO A 266 -25.05 -0.01 -14.29
C PRO A 266 -25.50 -1.47 -14.18
N PHE A 267 -25.03 -2.23 -13.17
CA PHE A 267 -25.33 -3.64 -13.00
C PHE A 267 -26.59 -3.86 -12.16
N ASP A 268 -27.39 -4.85 -12.54
CA ASP A 268 -28.59 -5.27 -11.82
C ASP A 268 -28.23 -6.27 -10.71
N TYR A 269 -27.59 -5.79 -9.66
CA TYR A 269 -27.14 -6.63 -8.55
C TYR A 269 -28.27 -7.42 -7.88
N ALA A 270 -29.49 -6.91 -7.89
CA ALA A 270 -30.62 -7.59 -7.26
C ALA A 270 -30.94 -8.95 -7.93
N HIS A 271 -30.72 -9.05 -9.24
CA HIS A 271 -30.94 -10.28 -10.03
C HIS A 271 -29.63 -11.03 -10.31
N GLN A 272 -28.50 -10.35 -10.41
CA GLN A 272 -27.22 -10.95 -10.75
C GLN A 272 -26.51 -11.63 -9.57
N ALA A 273 -26.74 -11.14 -8.33
CA ALA A 273 -25.96 -11.62 -7.20
C ALA A 273 -26.76 -11.70 -5.89
N CYS A 274 -26.27 -12.51 -4.97
CA CYS A 274 -26.76 -12.53 -3.60
C CYS A 274 -25.61 -12.46 -2.59
N ILE A 275 -25.92 -11.98 -1.38
CA ILE A 275 -25.01 -12.04 -0.22
C ILE A 275 -25.50 -13.17 0.69
N TYR A 276 -24.67 -14.18 0.86
CA TYR A 276 -24.91 -15.23 1.84
C TYR A 276 -24.27 -14.86 3.18
N LEU A 277 -25.08 -14.82 4.22
CA LEU A 277 -24.65 -14.59 5.60
C LEU A 277 -25.07 -15.79 6.45
N PRO A 278 -24.16 -16.73 6.74
CA PRO A 278 -24.50 -17.95 7.46
C PRO A 278 -25.01 -17.65 8.88
N GLN A 279 -25.99 -18.46 9.30
CA GLN A 279 -26.45 -18.45 10.69
C GLN A 279 -25.47 -19.24 11.59
N ARG A 280 -25.38 -18.90 12.87
CA ARG A 280 -24.63 -19.67 13.87
C ARG A 280 -23.13 -19.79 13.62
N MET A 281 -22.52 -18.77 13.05
CA MET A 281 -21.05 -18.66 13.05
C MET A 281 -20.55 -18.21 14.42
N PRO A 282 -19.46 -18.79 14.95
CA PRO A 282 -18.77 -18.29 16.13
C PRO A 282 -18.20 -16.87 15.88
N GLU A 283 -17.92 -16.13 16.96
CA GLU A 283 -17.22 -14.85 16.82
C GLU A 283 -15.77 -15.08 16.31
N PRO A 284 -15.20 -14.18 15.50
CA PRO A 284 -13.89 -14.38 14.85
C PRO A 284 -12.69 -14.59 15.78
N ASN A 285 -12.82 -14.21 17.06
CA ASN A 285 -11.79 -14.40 18.10
C ASN A 285 -11.92 -15.74 18.85
N GLN A 286 -12.97 -16.52 18.62
CA GLN A 286 -13.17 -17.84 19.22
C GLN A 286 -12.39 -18.92 18.46
N LYS A 287 -11.91 -19.93 19.18
CA LYS A 287 -11.12 -21.04 18.60
C LYS A 287 -11.91 -21.87 17.60
N GLU A 288 -13.20 -21.94 17.77
CA GLU A 288 -14.16 -22.66 16.95
C GLU A 288 -14.43 -21.98 15.61
N PHE A 289 -14.03 -20.72 15.44
CA PHE A 289 -14.31 -19.94 14.23
C PHE A 289 -13.68 -20.54 12.98
N LEU A 290 -12.38 -20.82 12.99
CA LEU A 290 -11.70 -21.35 11.79
C LEU A 290 -12.17 -22.75 11.38
N PRO A 291 -12.34 -23.74 12.30
CA PRO A 291 -12.93 -25.02 11.96
C PRO A 291 -14.34 -24.86 11.36
N ARG A 292 -15.19 -24.04 11.96
CA ARG A 292 -16.54 -23.81 11.45
C ARG A 292 -16.55 -23.07 10.11
N ALA A 293 -15.61 -22.14 9.90
CA ALA A 293 -15.44 -21.47 8.62
C ALA A 293 -14.98 -22.46 7.54
N ALA A 294 -14.11 -23.40 7.87
CA ALA A 294 -13.69 -24.46 6.96
C ALA A 294 -14.87 -25.33 6.49
N ASP A 295 -15.67 -25.84 7.44
CA ASP A 295 -16.89 -26.61 7.12
C ASP A 295 -17.86 -25.80 6.24
N GLU A 296 -18.05 -24.52 6.54
CA GLU A 296 -18.97 -23.67 5.79
C GLU A 296 -18.46 -23.35 4.39
N ILE A 297 -17.13 -23.17 4.23
CA ILE A 297 -16.48 -22.99 2.92
C ILE A 297 -16.69 -24.21 2.05
N GLU A 298 -16.52 -25.44 2.57
CA GLU A 298 -16.78 -26.67 1.80
C GLU A 298 -18.22 -26.71 1.27
N ARG A 299 -19.20 -26.44 2.13
CA ARG A 299 -20.63 -26.38 1.75
C ARG A 299 -20.93 -25.32 0.68
N ILE A 300 -20.28 -24.15 0.78
CA ILE A 300 -20.42 -23.09 -0.21
C ILE A 300 -19.80 -23.50 -1.55
N LEU A 301 -18.65 -24.17 -1.52
CA LEU A 301 -17.97 -24.65 -2.72
C LEU A 301 -18.75 -25.74 -3.44
N GLU A 302 -19.52 -26.57 -2.73
CA GLU A 302 -20.47 -27.53 -3.34
C GLU A 302 -21.55 -26.80 -4.14
N VAL A 303 -22.13 -25.71 -3.60
CA VAL A 303 -23.17 -24.93 -4.28
C VAL A 303 -22.60 -24.15 -5.47
N SER A 304 -21.38 -23.63 -5.38
CA SER A 304 -20.73 -22.87 -6.45
C SER A 304 -19.99 -23.73 -7.48
N GLU A 305 -19.89 -25.05 -7.25
CA GLU A 305 -19.11 -25.99 -8.07
C GLU A 305 -17.64 -25.53 -8.22
N GLY A 306 -17.03 -25.12 -7.14
CA GLY A 306 -15.74 -24.40 -7.16
C GLY A 306 -15.93 -22.96 -7.66
N ARG A 307 -15.18 -22.53 -8.68
CA ARG A 307 -15.21 -21.19 -9.31
C ARG A 307 -15.19 -20.06 -8.28
N ALA A 308 -14.32 -20.19 -7.28
CA ALA A 308 -14.37 -19.36 -6.09
C ALA A 308 -13.04 -18.70 -5.74
N PHE A 309 -13.14 -17.45 -5.25
CA PHE A 309 -12.11 -16.84 -4.43
C PHE A 309 -12.49 -16.97 -2.96
N VAL A 310 -11.54 -17.48 -2.14
CA VAL A 310 -11.67 -17.53 -0.68
C VAL A 310 -10.69 -16.51 -0.10
N LEU A 311 -11.21 -15.38 0.36
CA LEU A 311 -10.44 -14.21 0.77
C LEU A 311 -10.35 -14.13 2.29
N PHE A 312 -9.12 -14.11 2.78
CA PHE A 312 -8.80 -14.06 4.21
C PHE A 312 -8.19 -12.72 4.59
N THR A 313 -8.42 -12.33 5.83
CA THR A 313 -7.80 -11.13 6.42
C THR A 313 -6.35 -11.37 6.87
N SER A 314 -5.93 -12.63 7.05
CA SER A 314 -4.55 -12.97 7.42
C SER A 314 -4.03 -14.23 6.71
N ARG A 315 -2.71 -14.28 6.50
CA ARG A 315 -2.06 -15.50 5.98
C ARG A 315 -2.16 -16.68 6.94
N ALA A 316 -2.17 -16.42 8.24
CA ALA A 316 -2.30 -17.46 9.25
C ALA A 316 -3.66 -18.16 9.15
N SER A 317 -4.76 -17.37 9.07
CA SER A 317 -6.11 -17.92 8.88
C SER A 317 -6.24 -18.66 7.54
N MET A 318 -5.71 -18.09 6.46
CA MET A 318 -5.70 -18.73 5.14
C MET A 318 -4.99 -20.10 5.17
N ASN A 319 -3.79 -20.15 5.71
CA ASN A 319 -3.04 -21.40 5.80
C ASN A 319 -3.76 -22.42 6.68
N ALA A 320 -4.25 -22.02 7.86
CA ALA A 320 -4.95 -22.91 8.78
C ALA A 320 -6.18 -23.55 8.13
N VAL A 321 -7.01 -22.78 7.43
CA VAL A 321 -8.19 -23.31 6.73
C VAL A 321 -7.78 -24.18 5.52
N PHE A 322 -6.79 -23.72 4.73
CA PHE A 322 -6.30 -24.51 3.60
C PHE A 322 -5.71 -25.87 4.03
N ASP A 323 -5.00 -25.90 5.16
CA ASP A 323 -4.45 -27.16 5.70
C ASP A 323 -5.55 -28.13 6.21
N MET A 324 -6.72 -27.60 6.64
CA MET A 324 -7.87 -28.42 7.06
C MET A 324 -8.59 -29.04 5.87
N ILE A 325 -8.87 -28.28 4.82
CA ILE A 325 -9.78 -28.72 3.74
C ILE A 325 -9.12 -28.81 2.36
N GLY A 326 -8.05 -28.08 2.09
CA GLY A 326 -7.50 -27.91 0.73
C GLY A 326 -7.12 -29.21 0.03
N GLN A 327 -6.65 -30.23 0.76
CA GLN A 327 -6.27 -31.52 0.17
C GLN A 327 -7.49 -32.43 -0.11
N ASN A 328 -8.62 -32.17 0.53
CA ASN A 328 -9.82 -33.00 0.45
C ASN A 328 -10.92 -32.40 -0.44
N LEU A 329 -10.74 -31.15 -0.91
CA LEU A 329 -11.69 -30.50 -1.79
C LEU A 329 -11.84 -31.26 -3.12
N ALA A 330 -13.07 -31.41 -3.57
CA ALA A 330 -13.39 -32.01 -4.87
C ALA A 330 -12.96 -31.16 -6.08
N TYR A 331 -12.49 -29.93 -5.82
CA TYR A 331 -12.15 -28.93 -6.83
C TYR A 331 -10.65 -28.63 -6.83
N PRO A 332 -10.05 -28.33 -8.00
CA PRO A 332 -8.67 -27.86 -8.05
C PRO A 332 -8.51 -26.62 -7.20
N CYS A 333 -7.58 -26.64 -6.24
CA CYS A 333 -7.36 -25.49 -5.37
C CYS A 333 -5.88 -25.16 -5.24
N MET A 334 -5.60 -23.87 -5.10
CA MET A 334 -4.27 -23.31 -4.77
C MET A 334 -4.42 -22.19 -3.77
N LYS A 335 -3.33 -21.93 -3.04
CA LYS A 335 -3.24 -20.78 -2.12
C LYS A 335 -2.17 -19.78 -2.53
N GLN A 336 -2.33 -18.58 -2.08
CA GLN A 336 -1.33 -17.52 -2.22
C GLN A 336 0.00 -17.95 -1.59
N GLY A 337 1.05 -17.98 -2.42
CA GLY A 337 2.39 -18.43 -2.04
C GLY A 337 2.83 -19.71 -2.75
N ASP A 338 1.90 -20.50 -3.29
CA ASP A 338 2.23 -21.70 -4.06
C ASP A 338 2.91 -21.35 -5.40
N MET A 339 2.56 -20.19 -5.95
CA MET A 339 3.17 -19.62 -7.18
C MET A 339 3.25 -18.08 -7.09
N PRO A 340 4.05 -17.43 -7.96
CA PRO A 340 3.96 -15.98 -8.17
C PRO A 340 2.52 -15.56 -8.54
N ARG A 341 2.09 -14.39 -8.05
CA ARG A 341 0.70 -13.88 -8.18
C ARG A 341 0.15 -13.96 -9.60
N LEU A 342 0.92 -13.54 -10.60
CA LEU A 342 0.48 -13.58 -12.01
C LEU A 342 0.21 -15.00 -12.48
N LYS A 343 1.05 -15.96 -12.13
CA LYS A 343 0.87 -17.38 -12.47
C LYS A 343 -0.33 -18.01 -11.78
N LEU A 344 -0.63 -17.61 -10.53
CA LEU A 344 -1.85 -18.04 -9.84
C LEU A 344 -3.12 -17.56 -10.55
N ILE A 345 -3.10 -16.31 -11.04
CA ILE A 345 -4.23 -15.74 -11.80
C ILE A 345 -4.38 -16.45 -13.14
N GLU A 346 -3.29 -16.70 -13.86
CA GLU A 346 -3.29 -17.46 -15.11
C GLU A 346 -3.80 -18.88 -14.89
N TRP A 347 -3.33 -19.56 -13.86
CA TRP A 347 -3.81 -20.89 -13.47
C TRP A 347 -5.31 -20.88 -13.17
N PHE A 348 -5.79 -19.92 -12.38
CA PHE A 348 -7.21 -19.82 -12.05
C PHE A 348 -8.08 -19.61 -13.30
N ARG A 349 -7.64 -18.79 -14.25
CA ARG A 349 -8.33 -18.58 -15.52
C ARG A 349 -8.36 -19.83 -16.41
N ALA A 350 -7.29 -20.60 -16.39
CA ALA A 350 -7.13 -21.78 -17.24
C ALA A 350 -7.79 -23.03 -16.66
N THR A 351 -8.05 -23.06 -15.33
CA THR A 351 -8.54 -24.25 -14.63
C THR A 351 -10.04 -24.17 -14.43
N ASP A 352 -10.73 -25.22 -14.80
CA ASP A 352 -12.17 -25.34 -14.58
C ASP A 352 -12.46 -25.59 -13.09
N SER A 353 -13.52 -24.96 -12.59
CA SER A 353 -13.95 -25.11 -11.19
C SER A 353 -12.85 -24.80 -10.16
N ALA A 354 -11.90 -23.91 -10.51
CA ALA A 354 -10.78 -23.55 -9.64
C ALA A 354 -11.22 -22.85 -8.37
N VAL A 355 -10.50 -23.11 -7.29
CA VAL A 355 -10.65 -22.41 -6.01
C VAL A 355 -9.31 -21.78 -5.64
N LEU A 356 -9.31 -20.46 -5.40
CA LEU A 356 -8.11 -19.74 -5.03
C LEU A 356 -8.24 -19.13 -3.62
N PHE A 357 -7.36 -19.56 -2.73
CA PHE A 357 -7.25 -19.04 -1.38
C PHE A 357 -6.25 -17.88 -1.39
N GLY A 358 -6.68 -16.69 -0.96
CA GLY A 358 -5.87 -15.48 -1.01
C GLY A 358 -6.08 -14.55 0.18
N THR A 359 -5.20 -13.56 0.29
CA THR A 359 -5.31 -12.47 1.27
C THR A 359 -5.47 -11.13 0.56
N SER A 360 -5.31 -10.04 1.26
CA SER A 360 -5.56 -8.66 0.79
C SER A 360 -5.03 -8.34 -0.62
N SER A 361 -3.90 -8.92 -1.03
CA SER A 361 -3.35 -8.70 -2.37
C SER A 361 -4.21 -9.25 -3.52
N PHE A 362 -5.20 -10.10 -3.22
CA PHE A 362 -6.17 -10.60 -4.17
C PHE A 362 -7.53 -9.90 -4.09
N TRP A 363 -7.73 -9.04 -3.07
CA TRP A 363 -8.92 -8.19 -3.00
C TRP A 363 -8.90 -7.10 -4.08
N GLU A 364 -7.71 -6.75 -4.59
CA GLU A 364 -7.49 -5.67 -5.56
C GLU A 364 -6.73 -6.15 -6.80
N GLY A 365 -6.93 -5.47 -7.93
CA GLY A 365 -6.09 -5.63 -9.13
C GLY A 365 -6.16 -7.01 -9.81
N VAL A 366 -7.18 -7.83 -9.52
CA VAL A 366 -7.43 -9.10 -10.21
C VAL A 366 -8.73 -8.99 -11.00
N SER A 367 -8.63 -9.12 -12.33
CA SER A 367 -9.78 -9.23 -13.20
C SER A 367 -9.95 -10.68 -13.64
N ILE A 368 -11.07 -11.29 -13.29
CA ILE A 368 -11.48 -12.61 -13.77
C ILE A 368 -12.81 -12.42 -14.48
N ASP A 369 -12.93 -12.96 -15.65
CA ASP A 369 -14.12 -12.76 -16.50
C ASP A 369 -15.18 -13.82 -16.24
N GLY A 370 -16.43 -13.39 -16.17
CA GLY A 370 -17.65 -14.17 -16.31
C GLY A 370 -17.70 -15.47 -15.53
N ASP A 371 -18.00 -16.54 -16.24
CA ASP A 371 -18.28 -17.89 -15.69
C ASP A 371 -17.15 -18.54 -14.87
N ARG A 372 -15.95 -17.95 -14.88
CA ARG A 372 -14.79 -18.47 -14.14
C ARG A 372 -14.83 -18.13 -12.65
N LEU A 373 -15.52 -17.05 -12.26
CA LEU A 373 -15.68 -16.63 -10.88
C LEU A 373 -17.16 -16.39 -10.58
N SER A 374 -17.80 -17.31 -9.89
CA SER A 374 -19.20 -17.20 -9.47
C SER A 374 -19.37 -17.13 -7.95
N CYS A 375 -18.28 -17.22 -7.20
CA CYS A 375 -18.33 -17.17 -5.75
C CYS A 375 -17.15 -16.39 -5.18
N VAL A 376 -17.44 -15.48 -4.26
CA VAL A 376 -16.43 -14.80 -3.43
C VAL A 376 -16.76 -15.07 -1.97
N ILE A 377 -15.86 -15.75 -1.27
CA ILE A 377 -16.03 -16.08 0.15
C ILE A 377 -15.07 -15.19 0.94
N ILE A 378 -15.59 -14.48 1.93
CA ILE A 378 -14.83 -13.57 2.80
C ILE A 378 -14.91 -14.12 4.22
N ASP A 379 -13.74 -14.42 4.82
CA ASP A 379 -13.68 -15.05 6.14
C ASP A 379 -14.26 -14.13 7.23
N ARG A 380 -13.86 -12.86 7.24
CA ARG A 380 -14.33 -11.87 8.22
C ARG A 380 -14.24 -10.45 7.68
N ILE A 381 -14.88 -9.50 8.38
CA ILE A 381 -14.77 -8.07 8.07
C ILE A 381 -13.29 -7.68 8.10
N PRO A 382 -12.76 -7.05 7.04
CA PRO A 382 -11.32 -6.79 6.89
C PRO A 382 -10.85 -5.58 7.70
N PHE A 383 -11.10 -5.59 9.02
CA PHE A 383 -10.49 -4.62 9.91
C PHE A 383 -8.98 -4.77 9.86
N GLN A 384 -8.28 -3.65 9.76
CA GLN A 384 -6.83 -3.65 9.81
C GLN A 384 -6.36 -4.03 11.21
N VAL A 385 -5.39 -4.96 11.26
CA VAL A 385 -4.78 -5.37 12.53
C VAL A 385 -3.76 -4.30 12.91
N PRO A 386 -3.61 -3.95 14.19
CA PRO A 386 -2.63 -2.97 14.67
C PRO A 386 -1.20 -3.52 14.70
N ASP A 387 -0.78 -4.25 13.66
CA ASP A 387 0.60 -4.68 13.40
C ASP A 387 1.34 -3.72 12.43
N ASP A 388 0.61 -2.79 11.83
CA ASP A 388 1.16 -1.68 11.05
C ASP A 388 1.40 -0.47 11.97
N PRO A 389 2.66 0.00 12.11
CA PRO A 389 3.01 1.07 13.03
C PRO A 389 2.27 2.39 12.77
N VAL A 390 1.99 2.71 11.50
CA VAL A 390 1.28 3.96 11.14
C VAL A 390 -0.20 3.84 11.50
N TYR A 391 -0.82 2.70 11.21
CA TYR A 391 -2.20 2.47 11.59
C TYR A 391 -2.39 2.46 13.12
N GLU A 392 -1.49 1.79 13.84
CA GLU A 392 -1.47 1.82 15.32
C GLU A 392 -1.39 3.25 15.85
N ALA A 393 -0.47 4.06 15.30
CA ALA A 393 -0.29 5.44 15.72
C ALA A 393 -1.53 6.32 15.44
N ARG A 394 -2.17 6.14 14.27
CA ARG A 394 -3.42 6.82 13.94
C ARG A 394 -4.55 6.44 14.89
N CYS A 395 -4.64 5.16 15.27
CA CYS A 395 -5.59 4.71 16.29
C CYS A 395 -5.32 5.35 17.66
N ASP A 396 -4.05 5.43 18.08
CA ASP A 396 -3.66 6.04 19.35
C ASP A 396 -3.99 7.54 19.36
N ALA A 397 -3.65 8.27 18.30
CA ALA A 397 -3.96 9.69 18.17
C ALA A 397 -5.48 9.98 18.25
N LEU A 398 -6.31 9.12 17.63
CA LEU A 398 -7.78 9.26 17.72
C LEU A 398 -8.37 8.82 19.05
N LYS A 399 -7.67 8.04 19.87
CA LYS A 399 -8.10 7.75 21.26
C LYS A 399 -7.83 8.91 22.19
N GLU A 400 -6.79 9.69 21.92
CA GLU A 400 -6.38 10.86 22.70
C GLU A 400 -7.09 12.15 22.23
N ASP A 401 -7.81 12.09 21.11
CA ASP A 401 -8.51 13.23 20.51
C ASP A 401 -9.65 13.73 21.40
N SER A 402 -9.58 15.01 21.76
CA SER A 402 -10.62 15.70 22.55
C SER A 402 -11.86 16.10 21.73
N ASP A 403 -11.78 16.06 20.40
CA ASP A 403 -12.85 16.53 19.50
C ASP A 403 -13.98 15.51 19.30
N GLY A 404 -13.98 14.42 20.09
CA GLY A 404 -15.03 13.41 20.10
C GLY A 404 -14.97 12.42 18.94
N ARG A 405 -13.88 12.42 18.16
CA ARG A 405 -13.65 11.42 17.12
C ARG A 405 -13.33 10.05 17.73
N SER A 406 -13.66 9.01 17.00
CA SER A 406 -13.47 7.62 17.43
C SER A 406 -12.61 6.86 16.44
N TRP A 407 -11.49 6.30 16.90
CA TRP A 407 -10.65 5.45 16.06
C TRP A 407 -11.45 4.36 15.32
N PHE A 408 -12.51 3.86 15.95
CA PHE A 408 -13.35 2.83 15.33
C PHE A 408 -14.25 3.41 14.24
N LYS A 409 -14.99 4.50 14.53
CA LYS A 409 -15.97 5.09 13.59
C LYS A 409 -15.28 5.86 12.46
N ASP A 410 -14.20 6.57 12.77
CA ASP A 410 -13.58 7.54 11.87
C ASP A 410 -12.37 7.00 11.11
N LEU A 411 -11.85 5.80 11.50
CA LEU A 411 -10.72 5.17 10.84
C LEU A 411 -11.00 3.70 10.50
N ALA A 412 -11.25 2.84 11.50
CA ALA A 412 -11.31 1.40 11.29
C ALA A 412 -12.52 0.98 10.44
N LEU A 413 -13.70 1.51 10.74
CA LEU A 413 -14.93 1.14 10.05
C LEU A 413 -14.99 1.61 8.59
N PRO A 414 -14.67 2.87 8.25
CA PRO A 414 -14.57 3.32 6.86
C PRO A 414 -13.56 2.52 6.05
N HIS A 415 -12.37 2.30 6.59
CA HIS A 415 -11.32 1.51 5.94
C HIS A 415 -11.76 0.06 5.66
N ALA A 416 -12.36 -0.61 6.65
CA ALA A 416 -12.89 -1.96 6.49
C ALA A 416 -14.03 -2.01 5.46
N THR A 417 -14.90 -0.99 5.43
CA THR A 417 -15.99 -0.88 4.45
C THR A 417 -15.45 -0.75 3.03
N MET A 418 -14.46 0.12 2.80
CA MET A 418 -13.82 0.25 1.49
C MET A 418 -13.23 -1.09 1.01
N ARG A 419 -12.47 -1.76 1.87
CA ARG A 419 -11.88 -3.07 1.55
C ARG A 419 -12.93 -4.12 1.25
N LEU A 420 -13.99 -4.18 2.05
CA LEU A 420 -15.07 -5.14 1.81
C LEU A 420 -15.76 -4.89 0.47
N LYS A 421 -16.02 -3.62 0.12
CA LYS A 421 -16.56 -3.23 -1.20
C LYS A 421 -15.67 -3.70 -2.35
N GLN A 422 -14.35 -3.61 -2.21
CA GLN A 422 -13.39 -4.08 -3.20
C GLN A 422 -13.48 -5.60 -3.39
N GLY A 423 -13.56 -6.36 -2.28
CA GLY A 423 -13.75 -7.82 -2.33
C GLY A 423 -15.05 -8.21 -3.00
N VAL A 424 -16.15 -7.60 -2.61
CA VAL A 424 -17.49 -7.81 -3.18
C VAL A 424 -17.51 -7.44 -4.67
N GLY A 425 -16.90 -6.34 -5.05
CA GLY A 425 -16.80 -5.86 -6.43
C GLY A 425 -16.00 -6.75 -7.38
N ARG A 426 -15.42 -7.87 -6.90
CA ARG A 426 -14.76 -8.87 -7.77
C ARG A 426 -15.78 -9.74 -8.52
N LEU A 427 -16.98 -9.88 -8.00
CA LEU A 427 -17.97 -10.85 -8.49
C LEU A 427 -18.63 -10.40 -9.80
N ILE A 428 -19.17 -9.20 -9.86
CA ILE A 428 -19.95 -8.71 -11.02
C ILE A 428 -19.13 -7.65 -11.77
N ARG A 429 -18.86 -7.90 -13.06
CA ARG A 429 -18.08 -7.03 -13.95
C ARG A 429 -18.75 -6.76 -15.28
N THR A 430 -19.66 -7.65 -15.65
CA THR A 430 -20.46 -7.54 -16.88
C THR A 430 -21.93 -7.67 -16.55
N SER A 431 -22.78 -7.30 -17.51
CA SER A 431 -24.25 -7.45 -17.38
C SER A 431 -24.71 -8.92 -17.37
N THR A 432 -23.82 -9.85 -17.71
CA THR A 432 -24.14 -11.29 -17.77
C THR A 432 -23.56 -12.07 -16.59
N ASP A 433 -22.69 -11.48 -15.79
CA ASP A 433 -22.12 -12.15 -14.64
C ASP A 433 -23.18 -12.41 -13.58
N THR A 434 -23.10 -13.58 -12.96
CA THR A 434 -23.98 -13.96 -11.85
C THR A 434 -23.16 -14.69 -10.79
N GLY A 435 -23.60 -14.58 -9.52
CA GLY A 435 -22.89 -15.30 -8.48
C GLY A 435 -23.33 -14.96 -7.06
N MET A 436 -22.52 -15.39 -6.10
CA MET A 436 -22.74 -15.08 -4.69
C MET A 436 -21.48 -14.54 -4.00
N VAL A 437 -21.71 -13.68 -3.02
CA VAL A 437 -20.71 -13.29 -2.02
C VAL A 437 -21.11 -13.93 -0.69
N ALA A 438 -20.24 -14.73 -0.10
CA ALA A 438 -20.44 -15.26 1.24
C ALA A 438 -19.56 -14.49 2.22
N ILE A 439 -20.15 -13.97 3.30
CA ILE A 439 -19.41 -13.30 4.38
C ILE A 439 -19.62 -14.08 5.67
N LEU A 440 -18.58 -14.75 6.15
CA LEU A 440 -18.67 -15.69 7.28
C LEU A 440 -18.67 -15.00 8.64
N ASP A 441 -18.49 -13.69 8.69
CA ASP A 441 -18.41 -12.91 9.92
C ASP A 441 -19.81 -12.67 10.54
N PRO A 442 -20.12 -13.21 11.71
CA PRO A 442 -21.43 -13.01 12.35
C PRO A 442 -21.70 -11.55 12.72
N ARG A 443 -20.67 -10.72 12.83
CA ARG A 443 -20.80 -9.30 13.16
C ARG A 443 -21.53 -8.50 12.07
N MET A 444 -21.60 -9.00 10.85
CA MET A 444 -22.41 -8.41 9.77
C MET A 444 -23.88 -8.31 10.12
N THR A 445 -24.37 -9.19 11.00
CA THR A 445 -25.77 -9.23 11.43
C THR A 445 -26.00 -8.91 12.89
N SER A 446 -25.03 -9.25 13.75
CA SER A 446 -25.15 -9.09 15.19
C SER A 446 -24.78 -7.68 15.70
N LYS A 447 -24.03 -6.90 14.90
CA LYS A 447 -23.58 -5.56 15.27
C LYS A 447 -24.25 -4.47 14.41
N ALA A 448 -24.52 -3.31 15.01
CA ALA A 448 -25.12 -2.18 14.30
C ALA A 448 -24.23 -1.72 13.11
N TYR A 449 -22.92 -1.69 13.29
CA TYR A 449 -22.01 -1.33 12.22
C TYR A 449 -21.99 -2.34 11.05
N GLY A 450 -22.28 -3.62 11.31
CA GLY A 450 -22.39 -4.62 10.26
C GLY A 450 -23.58 -4.33 9.32
N ARG A 451 -24.72 -3.87 9.86
CA ARG A 451 -25.84 -3.42 9.05
C ARG A 451 -25.49 -2.19 8.23
N ALA A 452 -24.83 -1.21 8.84
CA ALA A 452 -24.37 -0.02 8.14
C ALA A 452 -23.38 -0.34 7.00
N ILE A 453 -22.49 -1.33 7.19
CA ILE A 453 -21.64 -1.84 6.10
C ILE A 453 -22.48 -2.43 4.99
N LEU A 454 -23.50 -3.27 5.30
CA LEU A 454 -24.36 -3.89 4.29
C LEU A 454 -25.09 -2.85 3.43
N GLU A 455 -25.53 -1.74 4.02
CA GLU A 455 -26.16 -0.61 3.32
C GLU A 455 -25.21 0.09 2.35
N CYS A 456 -23.90 0.01 2.59
CA CYS A 456 -22.87 0.56 1.68
C CYS A 456 -22.49 -0.40 0.53
N LEU A 457 -22.85 -1.68 0.61
CA LEU A 457 -22.59 -2.64 -0.45
C LEU A 457 -23.60 -2.49 -1.60
N PRO A 458 -23.31 -3.00 -2.80
CA PRO A 458 -24.29 -3.07 -3.87
C PRO A 458 -25.60 -3.76 -3.42
N PRO A 459 -26.77 -3.34 -3.92
CA PRO A 459 -28.07 -3.80 -3.45
C PRO A 459 -28.37 -5.24 -3.90
N MET A 460 -27.70 -6.22 -3.30
CA MET A 460 -27.88 -7.64 -3.53
C MET A 460 -28.91 -8.23 -2.57
N ARG A 461 -29.59 -9.30 -3.00
CA ARG A 461 -30.47 -10.09 -2.15
C ARG A 461 -29.66 -10.77 -1.03
N ILE A 462 -30.07 -10.59 0.22
CA ILE A 462 -29.44 -11.26 1.38
C ILE A 462 -30.13 -12.60 1.61
N VAL A 463 -29.37 -13.68 1.67
CA VAL A 463 -29.81 -15.04 1.93
C VAL A 463 -29.15 -15.62 3.17
N ARG A 464 -29.84 -16.54 3.86
CA ARG A 464 -29.41 -17.14 5.11
C ARG A 464 -29.18 -18.64 5.03
N HIS A 465 -29.73 -19.29 4.01
CA HIS A 465 -29.63 -20.70 3.76
C HIS A 465 -29.08 -20.94 2.35
N LEU A 466 -28.22 -21.95 2.19
CA LEU A 466 -27.56 -22.25 0.92
C LEU A 466 -28.55 -22.81 -0.10
N ASP A 467 -29.62 -23.45 0.34
CA ASP A 467 -30.72 -23.96 -0.48
C ASP A 467 -31.55 -22.85 -1.16
N GLU A 468 -31.47 -21.64 -0.68
CA GLU A 468 -32.08 -20.47 -1.32
C GLU A 468 -31.26 -19.96 -2.53
N ILE A 469 -30.04 -20.48 -2.75
CA ILE A 469 -29.14 -20.03 -3.78
C ILE A 469 -29.18 -20.93 -4.97
N SER A 470 -29.54 -20.37 -6.12
CA SER A 470 -29.47 -21.06 -7.41
C SER A 470 -28.46 -20.29 -8.28
N LEU A 471 -27.27 -20.84 -8.47
CA LEU A 471 -26.32 -20.34 -9.43
C LEU A 471 -26.52 -21.01 -10.79
N PRO A 472 -26.35 -20.31 -11.91
CA PRO A 472 -26.43 -20.91 -13.22
C PRO A 472 -25.40 -22.03 -13.36
N ALA A 473 -25.80 -23.16 -13.85
CA ALA A 473 -24.92 -24.26 -14.18
C ALA A 473 -23.86 -23.79 -15.18
N LYS A 474 -22.66 -24.37 -15.09
CA LYS A 474 -21.53 -24.09 -15.99
C LYS A 474 -22.00 -24.10 -17.44
N SER A 475 -21.93 -23.00 -18.16
CA SER A 475 -22.13 -23.03 -19.60
C SER A 475 -21.03 -23.90 -20.20
N LYS A 476 -21.41 -24.92 -20.96
CA LYS A 476 -20.46 -25.74 -21.74
C LYS A 476 -19.80 -24.76 -22.73
N LEU A 477 -18.68 -24.18 -22.37
CA LEU A 477 -17.86 -23.37 -23.29
C LEU A 477 -17.53 -24.25 -24.47
N SER A 478 -18.18 -23.98 -25.59
CA SER A 478 -17.78 -24.53 -26.89
C SER A 478 -16.32 -24.22 -27.10
N MET A 479 -15.48 -25.25 -27.18
CA MET A 479 -14.11 -25.10 -27.70
C MET A 479 -14.20 -24.39 -29.06
N ARG A 480 -13.73 -23.15 -29.10
CA ARG A 480 -13.35 -22.48 -30.35
C ARG A 480 -11.90 -22.07 -30.26
#